data_afcd54f45c0cb6cc7578163ac4e985fe
#
_entry.id   afcd54f45c0cb6cc7578163ac4e985fe
#
_cell.length_a   1.000
_cell.length_b   1.000
_cell.length_c   1.000
_cell.angle_alpha   90.00
_cell.angle_beta   90.00
_cell.angle_gamma   90.00
#
_symmetry.space_group_name_H-M   'P 1'
#
loop_
_entity.id
_entity.type
_entity.pdbx_description
1 polymer ?
#
loop_
_entity_poly.entity_id
_entity_poly.type
_entity_poly.pdbx_seq_one_letter_code
_entity_poly.pdbx_strand_id
1 'polypeptide(L)'
;MTGSGLANLSELIRAAGKACVAVALLCGLWTASAEALTLQSIGNFEGPIYVTSAPSNPDRLFVVERQGRIVQVENGTRTVFADLRSIVNDDGEGGLLSIALSPDFQSSGRLYVYYTGKEKTPAEIHVAEMRASGGIVPLSSLRNLLTIEHPKHTNHYGGQLQFGPEGNLFIGTGDGGGSNDQEQNAQDLESELGKILRIDPDTDGVIVFSIPPGNPFGPSPIWSYGLRNPFRFSFDRLTGALAIGDVGQDLREEVDYAPFPGLGVGANYGWNCREGFLAETVPPEPGCAGGGPYTDPIFDYPNPNPGCAAIIGGYVARNASYGDLYGRYLYSDNCSGQIRSLLPSLPFAGGDRSEGLEVAGIDSFGEDSCGRLYAVSGAGPVYRLVGPGGESCAPQAQQPELKSSFVGIRALRRKVKRNKRAFITAFVSPCDGRRGQPVSLWEGRRRIGTRHLDRVCSVRFRPRIKHRVRFRATVKSDGTYVEATSRKLKIRILRRR
;
A
#
# COMPACT_ATOMS: atom_id res chain seq x y z
N MET A 1 82.03 37.98 -2.55
CA MET A 1 80.95 37.68 -1.55
C MET A 1 79.65 37.97 -2.22
N THR A 2 79.03 36.97 -2.82
CA THR A 2 77.63 37.00 -3.26
C THR A 2 77.39 35.72 -4.02
N GLY A 3 76.40 34.93 -3.62
CA GLY A 3 75.89 33.86 -4.52
C GLY A 3 75.69 32.51 -3.86
N SER A 4 74.87 32.41 -2.83
CA SER A 4 74.46 31.10 -2.31
C SER A 4 72.98 30.99 -1.79
N GLY A 5 72.12 31.92 -2.28
CA GLY A 5 70.76 31.99 -1.74
C GLY A 5 69.64 31.54 -2.66
N LEU A 6 69.89 31.22 -3.93
CA LEU A 6 68.81 30.96 -4.90
C LEU A 6 68.66 29.47 -5.38
N ALA A 7 69.63 28.62 -5.05
CA ALA A 7 69.60 27.22 -5.42
C ALA A 7 68.67 26.34 -4.55
N ASN A 8 68.46 26.74 -3.28
CA ASN A 8 67.64 25.90 -2.35
C ASN A 8 66.11 26.06 -2.48
N LEU A 9 65.63 27.12 -3.14
CA LEU A 9 64.19 27.36 -3.24
C LEU A 9 63.55 26.54 -4.40
N SER A 10 64.33 26.26 -5.45
CA SER A 10 63.85 25.47 -6.60
C SER A 10 63.79 23.97 -6.30
N GLU A 11 64.67 23.47 -5.44
CA GLU A 11 64.59 22.05 -5.00
C GLU A 11 63.50 21.81 -3.99
N LEU A 12 63.21 22.74 -3.08
CA LEU A 12 62.09 22.65 -2.15
C LEU A 12 60.73 22.71 -2.87
N ILE A 13 60.60 23.49 -3.93
CA ILE A 13 59.36 23.57 -4.74
C ILE A 13 59.18 22.31 -5.57
N ARG A 14 60.26 21.67 -6.05
CA ARG A 14 60.17 20.38 -6.78
C ARG A 14 59.86 19.21 -5.84
N ALA A 15 60.34 19.20 -4.61
CA ALA A 15 60.00 18.18 -3.61
C ALA A 15 58.57 18.33 -3.12
N ALA A 16 58.08 19.54 -2.88
CA ALA A 16 56.68 19.78 -2.51
C ALA A 16 55.68 19.44 -3.63
N GLY A 17 56.02 19.73 -4.91
CA GLY A 17 55.21 19.38 -6.07
C GLY A 17 55.06 17.87 -6.29
N LYS A 18 56.13 17.09 -6.01
CA LYS A 18 56.06 15.60 -6.13
C LYS A 18 55.31 14.97 -4.96
N ALA A 19 55.35 15.53 -3.77
CA ALA A 19 54.56 15.06 -2.63
C ALA A 19 53.04 15.34 -2.79
N CYS A 20 52.65 16.49 -3.34
CA CYS A 20 51.25 16.82 -3.64
C CYS A 20 50.66 15.97 -4.75
N VAL A 21 51.42 15.59 -5.78
CA VAL A 21 50.96 14.71 -6.86
C VAL A 21 50.83 13.26 -6.37
N ALA A 22 51.68 12.79 -5.48
CA ALA A 22 51.59 11.43 -4.91
C ALA A 22 50.43 11.32 -3.89
N VAL A 23 50.10 12.37 -3.15
CA VAL A 23 48.91 12.40 -2.27
C VAL A 23 47.63 12.53 -3.06
N ALA A 24 47.59 13.27 -4.17
CA ALA A 24 46.41 13.34 -5.06
C ALA A 24 46.16 12.04 -5.79
N LEU A 25 47.19 11.24 -6.11
CA LEU A 25 47.03 9.91 -6.73
C LEU A 25 46.63 8.80 -5.73
N LEU A 26 46.86 8.97 -4.43
CA LEU A 26 46.42 8.06 -3.38
C LEU A 26 45.01 8.36 -2.84
N CYS A 27 44.51 9.59 -3.00
CA CYS A 27 43.10 9.94 -2.68
C CYS A 27 42.11 9.68 -3.79
N GLY A 28 42.58 9.26 -4.99
CA GLY A 28 41.75 9.12 -6.19
C GLY A 28 41.21 7.71 -6.45
N LEU A 29 41.30 6.74 -5.52
CA LEU A 29 40.90 5.35 -5.79
C LEU A 29 40.02 4.73 -4.71
N TRP A 30 39.33 5.53 -3.91
CA TRP A 30 38.16 5.02 -3.20
C TRP A 30 36.90 5.57 -3.85
N THR A 31 36.67 5.19 -5.10
CA THR A 31 35.30 5.05 -5.56
C THR A 31 34.77 3.80 -4.87
N ALA A 32 34.12 3.97 -3.73
CA ALA A 32 33.19 2.96 -3.28
C ALA A 32 32.24 2.77 -4.45
N SER A 33 32.39 1.69 -5.21
CA SER A 33 31.34 1.25 -6.14
C SER A 33 30.12 1.06 -5.23
N ALA A 34 29.12 1.92 -5.39
CA ALA A 34 27.83 1.64 -4.79
C ALA A 34 27.45 0.27 -5.34
N GLU A 35 27.47 -0.75 -4.48
CA GLU A 35 27.05 -2.08 -4.88
C GLU A 35 25.63 -1.95 -5.40
N ALA A 36 25.41 -2.43 -6.64
CA ALA A 36 24.14 -2.30 -7.30
C ALA A 36 23.11 -3.23 -6.65
N LEU A 37 21.85 -2.85 -6.71
CA LEU A 37 20.75 -3.74 -6.41
C LEU A 37 20.84 -4.99 -7.30
N THR A 38 20.65 -6.17 -6.75
CA THR A 38 20.76 -7.45 -7.46
C THR A 38 19.56 -8.36 -7.21
N LEU A 39 19.39 -9.38 -8.05
CA LEU A 39 18.39 -10.43 -7.89
C LEU A 39 19.06 -11.74 -7.48
N GLN A 40 18.66 -12.28 -6.35
CA GLN A 40 19.09 -13.59 -5.88
C GLN A 40 17.95 -14.60 -6.06
N SER A 41 18.20 -15.68 -6.79
CA SER A 41 17.19 -16.72 -7.00
C SER A 41 16.85 -17.44 -5.70
N ILE A 42 15.56 -17.55 -5.40
CA ILE A 42 14.99 -18.41 -4.35
C ILE A 42 14.69 -19.80 -4.94
N GLY A 43 14.47 -19.85 -6.24
CA GLY A 43 14.27 -21.06 -7.03
C GLY A 43 13.17 -20.96 -8.07
N ASN A 44 12.89 -22.10 -8.74
CA ASN A 44 11.81 -22.26 -9.69
C ASN A 44 10.62 -22.99 -9.06
N PHE A 45 9.40 -22.54 -9.38
CA PHE A 45 8.12 -23.08 -8.91
C PHE A 45 7.20 -23.30 -10.12
N GLU A 46 6.03 -23.91 -9.92
CA GLU A 46 5.07 -24.18 -11.00
C GLU A 46 4.05 -23.04 -11.11
N GLY A 47 4.27 -22.08 -12.04
CA GLY A 47 3.41 -20.92 -12.22
C GLY A 47 3.23 -20.09 -10.93
N PRO A 48 4.33 -19.64 -10.30
CA PRO A 48 4.23 -18.86 -9.07
C PRO A 48 3.59 -17.51 -9.37
N ILE A 49 2.71 -17.05 -8.48
CA ILE A 49 1.95 -15.81 -8.65
C ILE A 49 2.10 -14.85 -7.46
N TYR A 50 2.57 -15.33 -6.31
CA TYR A 50 2.75 -14.51 -5.13
C TYR A 50 3.74 -15.14 -4.15
N VAL A 51 4.39 -14.31 -3.33
CA VAL A 51 5.26 -14.76 -2.24
C VAL A 51 5.14 -13.86 -1.02
N THR A 52 5.15 -14.47 0.15
CA THR A 52 5.17 -13.77 1.45
C THR A 52 5.88 -14.62 2.48
N SER A 53 6.05 -14.14 3.71
CA SER A 53 6.63 -14.91 4.81
C SER A 53 5.70 -15.03 6.01
N ALA A 54 6.04 -15.94 6.92
CA ALA A 54 5.41 -15.95 8.24
C ALA A 54 5.67 -14.62 8.98
N PRO A 55 4.69 -14.04 9.68
CA PRO A 55 4.82 -12.72 10.29
C PRO A 55 5.99 -12.56 11.27
N SER A 56 6.43 -13.65 11.93
CA SER A 56 7.53 -13.65 12.90
C SER A 56 8.78 -14.40 12.43
N ASN A 57 8.77 -14.93 11.20
CA ASN A 57 9.89 -15.68 10.64
C ASN A 57 10.08 -15.33 9.16
N PRO A 58 10.95 -14.36 8.82
CA PRO A 58 11.18 -13.91 7.46
C PRO A 58 11.81 -14.97 6.56
N ASP A 59 12.45 -16.00 7.13
CA ASP A 59 13.10 -17.06 6.38
C ASP A 59 12.17 -18.26 6.10
N ARG A 60 10.96 -18.23 6.65
CA ARG A 60 9.88 -19.15 6.31
C ARG A 60 8.96 -18.50 5.28
N LEU A 61 9.28 -18.72 4.00
CA LEU A 61 8.54 -18.19 2.86
C LEU A 61 7.40 -19.11 2.45
N PHE A 62 6.35 -18.50 1.89
CA PHE A 62 5.25 -19.19 1.23
C PHE A 62 5.12 -18.67 -0.20
N VAL A 63 5.37 -19.53 -1.16
CA VAL A 63 5.19 -19.26 -2.59
C VAL A 63 3.85 -19.84 -3.02
N VAL A 64 3.03 -18.99 -3.59
CA VAL A 64 1.71 -19.35 -4.12
C VAL A 64 1.86 -19.72 -5.58
N GLU A 65 1.46 -20.94 -5.94
CA GLU A 65 1.39 -21.42 -7.31
C GLU A 65 -0.06 -21.29 -7.81
N ARG A 66 -0.23 -20.65 -8.96
CA ARG A 66 -1.53 -20.25 -9.48
C ARG A 66 -2.53 -21.40 -9.63
N GLN A 67 -2.03 -22.61 -9.93
CA GLN A 67 -2.87 -23.80 -10.04
C GLN A 67 -3.48 -24.29 -8.73
N GLY A 68 -3.07 -23.71 -7.57
CA GLY A 68 -3.72 -23.99 -6.28
C GLY A 68 -2.80 -24.60 -5.22
N ARG A 69 -1.47 -24.57 -5.36
CA ARG A 69 -0.56 -24.99 -4.28
C ARG A 69 0.04 -23.79 -3.55
N ILE A 70 0.29 -23.99 -2.28
CA ILE A 70 1.14 -23.13 -1.47
C ILE A 70 2.37 -23.94 -1.10
N VAL A 71 3.55 -23.49 -1.55
CA VAL A 71 4.83 -24.14 -1.28
C VAL A 71 5.56 -23.36 -0.20
N GLN A 72 5.83 -23.99 0.93
CA GLN A 72 6.69 -23.46 1.97
C GLN A 72 8.16 -23.67 1.59
N VAL A 73 8.96 -22.62 1.76
CA VAL A 73 10.42 -22.67 1.63
C VAL A 73 11.03 -22.24 2.96
N GLU A 74 11.78 -23.12 3.58
CA GLU A 74 12.46 -22.84 4.84
C GLU A 74 13.82 -23.57 4.88
N ASN A 75 14.90 -22.83 5.15
CA ASN A 75 16.28 -23.38 5.14
C ASN A 75 16.63 -24.12 3.84
N GLY A 76 16.19 -23.60 2.69
CA GLY A 76 16.38 -24.21 1.37
C GLY A 76 15.52 -25.45 1.08
N THR A 77 14.76 -25.93 2.05
CA THR A 77 13.83 -27.06 1.88
C THR A 77 12.48 -26.58 1.41
N ARG A 78 11.89 -27.27 0.44
CA ARG A 78 10.56 -26.98 -0.09
C ARG A 78 9.59 -28.08 0.29
N THR A 79 8.43 -27.68 0.80
CA THR A 79 7.34 -28.60 1.15
C THR A 79 6.01 -28.04 0.67
N VAL A 80 5.09 -28.90 0.24
CA VAL A 80 3.72 -28.48 -0.06
C VAL A 80 3.03 -28.19 1.27
N PHE A 81 2.72 -26.90 1.50
CA PHE A 81 2.06 -26.43 2.71
C PHE A 81 0.54 -26.56 2.62
N ALA A 82 -0.04 -26.27 1.45
CA ALA A 82 -1.45 -26.50 1.14
C ALA A 82 -1.62 -26.93 -0.32
N ASP A 83 -2.65 -27.73 -0.60
CA ASP A 83 -3.03 -28.15 -1.95
C ASP A 83 -4.54 -27.95 -2.16
N LEU A 84 -4.89 -26.92 -2.95
CA LEU A 84 -6.27 -26.54 -3.29
C LEU A 84 -6.60 -26.88 -4.76
N ARG A 85 -5.72 -27.60 -5.49
CA ARG A 85 -5.93 -27.87 -6.94
C ARG A 85 -7.23 -28.59 -7.28
N SER A 86 -7.82 -29.28 -6.33
CA SER A 86 -9.13 -29.91 -6.54
C SER A 86 -10.30 -28.95 -6.65
N ILE A 87 -10.16 -27.73 -6.12
CA ILE A 87 -11.24 -26.70 -6.07
C ILE A 87 -10.90 -25.43 -6.85
N VAL A 88 -9.63 -25.18 -7.15
CA VAL A 88 -9.17 -23.98 -7.86
C VAL A 88 -9.33 -24.13 -9.36
N ASN A 89 -9.97 -23.16 -10.01
CA ASN A 89 -10.00 -22.97 -11.46
C ASN A 89 -8.93 -21.95 -11.86
N ASP A 90 -8.02 -22.31 -12.75
CA ASP A 90 -6.92 -21.46 -13.23
C ASP A 90 -7.08 -21.03 -14.69
N ASP A 91 -8.31 -21.03 -15.21
CA ASP A 91 -8.62 -20.54 -16.56
C ASP A 91 -8.42 -19.00 -16.63
N GLY A 92 -7.89 -18.53 -17.76
CA GLY A 92 -7.61 -17.11 -18.00
C GLY A 92 -6.68 -16.52 -16.95
N GLU A 93 -7.12 -15.48 -16.25
CA GLU A 93 -6.39 -14.87 -15.13
C GLU A 93 -6.73 -15.49 -13.76
N GLY A 94 -7.63 -16.49 -13.73
CA GLY A 94 -8.05 -17.17 -12.52
C GLY A 94 -6.93 -18.01 -11.88
N GLY A 95 -7.19 -18.54 -10.69
CA GLY A 95 -6.28 -19.38 -9.94
C GLY A 95 -6.31 -19.14 -8.43
N LEU A 96 -5.36 -19.67 -7.71
CA LEU A 96 -5.00 -19.25 -6.37
C LEU A 96 -4.11 -18.01 -6.50
N LEU A 97 -4.65 -16.81 -6.25
CA LEU A 97 -4.03 -15.55 -6.65
C LEU A 97 -3.21 -14.89 -5.54
N SER A 98 -3.56 -15.11 -4.27
CA SER A 98 -2.78 -14.68 -3.11
C SER A 98 -3.17 -15.40 -1.83
N ILE A 99 -2.34 -15.16 -0.80
CA ILE A 99 -2.61 -15.54 0.57
C ILE A 99 -2.30 -14.36 1.50
N ALA A 100 -2.99 -14.31 2.65
CA ALA A 100 -2.62 -13.44 3.76
C ALA A 100 -2.56 -14.27 5.03
N LEU A 101 -1.41 -14.24 5.72
CA LEU A 101 -1.31 -14.88 7.02
C LEU A 101 -1.87 -13.95 8.10
N SER A 102 -2.66 -14.50 9.01
CA SER A 102 -3.18 -13.72 10.15
C SER A 102 -2.01 -13.09 10.93
N PRO A 103 -2.15 -11.87 11.46
CA PRO A 103 -1.14 -11.28 12.33
C PRO A 103 -0.73 -12.19 13.50
N ASP A 104 -1.65 -13.01 13.98
CA ASP A 104 -1.43 -14.01 15.03
C ASP A 104 -1.14 -15.43 14.52
N PHE A 105 -0.76 -15.57 13.23
CA PHE A 105 -0.54 -16.86 12.55
C PHE A 105 0.32 -17.84 13.37
N GLN A 106 1.35 -17.34 14.03
CA GLN A 106 2.24 -18.18 14.85
C GLN A 106 1.49 -18.98 15.94
N SER A 107 0.45 -18.41 16.50
CA SER A 107 -0.35 -19.04 17.55
C SER A 107 -1.64 -19.67 17.03
N SER A 108 -2.29 -19.04 16.06
CA SER A 108 -3.60 -19.47 15.56
C SER A 108 -3.52 -20.45 14.37
N GLY A 109 -2.41 -20.42 13.62
CA GLY A 109 -2.27 -21.13 12.34
C GLY A 109 -3.20 -20.61 11.24
N ARG A 110 -3.91 -19.47 11.45
CA ARG A 110 -4.90 -18.93 10.50
C ARG A 110 -4.22 -18.27 9.32
N LEU A 111 -4.71 -18.56 8.12
CA LEU A 111 -4.38 -17.87 6.88
C LEU A 111 -5.63 -17.73 6.04
N TYR A 112 -5.55 -16.80 5.10
CA TYR A 112 -6.64 -16.49 4.17
C TYR A 112 -6.15 -16.70 2.75
N VAL A 113 -7.01 -17.22 1.90
CA VAL A 113 -6.71 -17.52 0.50
C VAL A 113 -7.71 -16.81 -0.40
N TYR A 114 -7.23 -16.28 -1.51
CA TYR A 114 -8.05 -15.73 -2.59
C TYR A 114 -7.93 -16.66 -3.79
N TYR A 115 -9.02 -17.24 -4.24
CA TYR A 115 -9.00 -18.15 -5.37
C TYR A 115 -10.26 -18.07 -6.22
N THR A 116 -10.17 -18.52 -7.47
CA THR A 116 -11.32 -18.75 -8.34
C THR A 116 -11.72 -20.20 -8.29
N GLY A 117 -13.03 -20.48 -8.13
CA GLY A 117 -13.57 -21.81 -7.87
C GLY A 117 -13.96 -22.57 -9.14
N LYS A 118 -14.00 -23.92 -9.07
CA LYS A 118 -14.40 -24.80 -10.17
C LYS A 118 -15.92 -25.01 -10.31
N GLU A 119 -16.68 -24.45 -9.38
CA GLU A 119 -18.13 -24.71 -9.28
C GLU A 119 -18.91 -24.11 -10.44
N LYS A 120 -18.41 -23.03 -11.02
CA LYS A 120 -19.03 -22.29 -12.13
C LYS A 120 -18.05 -21.94 -13.24
N THR A 121 -18.58 -21.61 -14.40
CA THR A 121 -17.84 -21.10 -15.56
C THR A 121 -18.62 -19.92 -16.15
N PRO A 122 -18.04 -18.69 -16.15
CA PRO A 122 -16.78 -18.31 -15.53
C PRO A 122 -16.74 -18.55 -14.02
N ALA A 123 -15.50 -18.65 -13.48
CA ALA A 123 -15.29 -19.02 -12.10
C ALA A 123 -15.66 -17.88 -11.13
N GLU A 124 -16.31 -18.18 -10.03
CA GLU A 124 -16.55 -17.22 -8.93
C GLU A 124 -15.27 -16.98 -8.13
N ILE A 125 -15.18 -15.81 -7.52
CA ILE A 125 -14.11 -15.45 -6.59
C ILE A 125 -14.49 -15.93 -5.20
N HIS A 126 -13.55 -16.59 -4.53
CA HIS A 126 -13.68 -17.01 -3.15
C HIS A 126 -12.57 -16.40 -2.27
N VAL A 127 -12.95 -15.86 -1.13
CA VAL A 127 -12.04 -15.55 -0.03
C VAL A 127 -12.37 -16.48 1.13
N ALA A 128 -11.40 -17.29 1.55
CA ALA A 128 -11.61 -18.29 2.58
C ALA A 128 -10.53 -18.28 3.64
N GLU A 129 -10.90 -18.59 4.89
CA GLU A 129 -9.98 -18.91 5.97
C GLU A 129 -9.56 -20.37 5.89
N MET A 130 -8.29 -20.63 6.18
CA MET A 130 -7.76 -21.98 6.41
C MET A 130 -6.91 -22.01 7.68
N ARG A 131 -6.63 -23.22 8.20
CA ARG A 131 -5.81 -23.38 9.41
C ARG A 131 -4.73 -24.42 9.24
N ALA A 132 -3.52 -24.02 9.55
CA ALA A 132 -2.37 -24.92 9.61
C ALA A 132 -2.44 -25.83 10.84
N SER A 133 -2.11 -27.09 10.64
CA SER A 133 -2.00 -28.12 11.69
C SER A 133 -0.90 -29.11 11.33
N GLY A 134 0.02 -29.38 12.24
CA GLY A 134 1.10 -30.32 12.00
C GLY A 134 2.06 -29.94 10.85
N GLY A 135 2.19 -28.65 10.55
CA GLY A 135 3.10 -28.15 9.48
C GLY A 135 2.50 -28.11 8.08
N ILE A 136 1.23 -28.47 7.92
CA ILE A 136 0.47 -28.41 6.67
C ILE A 136 -0.88 -27.71 6.89
N VAL A 137 -1.53 -27.33 5.80
CA VAL A 137 -2.90 -26.80 5.81
C VAL A 137 -3.83 -27.80 5.11
N PRO A 138 -4.61 -28.58 5.87
CA PRO A 138 -5.54 -29.53 5.26
C PRO A 138 -6.69 -28.80 4.57
N LEU A 139 -7.10 -29.26 3.37
CA LEU A 139 -8.24 -28.69 2.64
C LEU A 139 -9.54 -28.70 3.45
N SER A 140 -9.70 -29.68 4.33
CA SER A 140 -10.86 -29.79 5.25
C SER A 140 -10.95 -28.65 6.26
N SER A 141 -9.91 -27.84 6.44
CA SER A 141 -9.95 -26.64 7.30
C SER A 141 -10.52 -25.42 6.59
N LEU A 142 -10.80 -25.49 5.28
CA LEU A 142 -11.30 -24.37 4.51
C LEU A 142 -12.70 -23.94 4.99
N ARG A 143 -12.81 -22.66 5.31
CA ARG A 143 -14.06 -21.99 5.69
C ARG A 143 -14.26 -20.78 4.79
N ASN A 144 -15.24 -20.85 3.89
CA ASN A 144 -15.54 -19.75 2.99
C ASN A 144 -16.02 -18.53 3.79
N LEU A 145 -15.46 -17.36 3.51
CA LEU A 145 -15.85 -16.08 4.08
C LEU A 145 -16.71 -15.28 3.11
N LEU A 146 -16.27 -15.16 1.86
CA LEU A 146 -16.90 -14.34 0.84
C LEU A 146 -16.87 -15.08 -0.48
N THR A 147 -18.01 -15.05 -1.20
CA THR A 147 -18.11 -15.48 -2.59
C THR A 147 -18.61 -14.31 -3.41
N ILE A 148 -17.88 -13.95 -4.46
CA ILE A 148 -18.22 -12.85 -5.35
C ILE A 148 -18.50 -13.42 -6.73
N GLU A 149 -19.69 -13.16 -7.24
CA GLU A 149 -20.06 -13.57 -8.59
C GLU A 149 -19.18 -12.86 -9.63
N HIS A 150 -18.71 -13.63 -10.62
CA HIS A 150 -17.88 -13.12 -11.73
C HIS A 150 -18.45 -13.72 -13.03
N PRO A 151 -19.59 -13.20 -13.53
CA PRO A 151 -20.50 -13.98 -14.36
C PRO A 151 -20.12 -14.11 -15.84
N LYS A 152 -19.17 -13.29 -16.37
CA LYS A 152 -19.04 -13.18 -17.82
C LYS A 152 -17.66 -13.48 -18.40
N HIS A 153 -16.60 -13.10 -17.74
CA HIS A 153 -15.26 -13.14 -18.33
C HIS A 153 -14.30 -13.95 -17.46
N THR A 154 -13.13 -14.31 -18.01
CA THR A 154 -12.07 -15.06 -17.32
C THR A 154 -10.85 -14.19 -17.02
N ASN A 155 -11.03 -12.88 -16.94
CA ASN A 155 -10.00 -11.90 -16.64
C ASN A 155 -10.50 -10.84 -15.65
N HIS A 156 -9.60 -9.99 -15.13
CA HIS A 156 -9.84 -8.94 -14.14
C HIS A 156 -10.42 -9.49 -12.83
N TYR A 157 -9.78 -10.51 -12.29
CA TYR A 157 -10.17 -11.03 -10.99
C TYR A 157 -9.61 -10.21 -9.82
N GLY A 158 -8.65 -9.28 -10.05
CA GLY A 158 -7.87 -8.68 -8.97
C GLY A 158 -6.99 -9.72 -8.30
N GLY A 159 -7.19 -9.99 -7.00
CA GLY A 159 -6.62 -11.18 -6.36
C GLY A 159 -5.75 -10.95 -5.14
N GLN A 160 -5.41 -9.72 -4.78
CA GLN A 160 -4.55 -9.46 -3.63
C GLN A 160 -5.35 -9.48 -2.32
N LEU A 161 -4.78 -10.15 -1.31
CA LEU A 161 -5.17 -10.07 0.10
C LEU A 161 -4.04 -9.45 0.91
N GLN A 162 -4.35 -8.49 1.77
CA GLN A 162 -3.41 -8.00 2.79
C GLN A 162 -4.11 -7.54 4.06
N PHE A 163 -3.49 -7.77 5.21
CA PHE A 163 -3.90 -7.11 6.43
C PHE A 163 -3.42 -5.66 6.44
N GLY A 164 -4.36 -4.75 6.62
CA GLY A 164 -4.04 -3.34 6.82
C GLY A 164 -3.46 -3.06 8.21
N PRO A 165 -2.92 -1.86 8.44
CA PRO A 165 -2.28 -1.48 9.70
C PRO A 165 -3.24 -1.50 10.92
N GLU A 166 -4.54 -1.58 10.66
CA GLU A 166 -5.58 -1.67 11.70
C GLU A 166 -5.97 -3.12 12.04
N GLY A 167 -5.35 -4.14 11.40
CA GLY A 167 -5.63 -5.55 11.59
C GLY A 167 -6.84 -6.08 10.80
N ASN A 168 -7.47 -5.28 9.95
CA ASN A 168 -8.55 -5.73 9.06
C ASN A 168 -7.98 -6.31 7.76
N LEU A 169 -8.70 -7.24 7.15
CA LEU A 169 -8.33 -7.83 5.86
C LEU A 169 -8.88 -6.97 4.72
N PHE A 170 -7.97 -6.52 3.84
CA PHE A 170 -8.29 -5.83 2.61
C PHE A 170 -8.19 -6.80 1.43
N ILE A 171 -9.09 -6.63 0.46
CA ILE A 171 -9.29 -7.52 -0.68
C ILE A 171 -9.43 -6.66 -1.93
N GLY A 172 -8.61 -6.90 -2.96
CA GLY A 172 -8.73 -6.25 -4.26
C GLY A 172 -9.51 -7.11 -5.25
N THR A 173 -10.54 -6.53 -5.88
CA THR A 173 -11.34 -7.17 -6.92
C THR A 173 -11.31 -6.38 -8.20
N GLY A 174 -11.15 -7.04 -9.34
CA GLY A 174 -11.31 -6.41 -10.65
C GLY A 174 -12.76 -6.14 -11.01
N ASP A 175 -12.99 -5.42 -12.10
CA ASP A 175 -14.32 -4.98 -12.56
C ASP A 175 -15.19 -6.12 -13.15
N GLY A 176 -14.64 -7.33 -13.27
CA GLY A 176 -15.35 -8.48 -13.84
C GLY A 176 -14.97 -8.80 -15.29
N GLY A 177 -14.01 -8.07 -15.86
CA GLY A 177 -13.38 -8.39 -17.12
C GLY A 177 -14.02 -7.76 -18.35
N GLY A 178 -13.47 -8.10 -19.51
CA GLY A 178 -13.85 -7.51 -20.78
C GLY A 178 -13.28 -6.11 -20.99
N SER A 179 -13.89 -5.34 -21.88
CA SER A 179 -13.49 -3.97 -22.20
C SER A 179 -14.52 -2.96 -21.71
N ASN A 180 -14.08 -1.80 -21.24
CA ASN A 180 -14.93 -0.66 -20.85
C ASN A 180 -15.93 -0.93 -19.74
N ASP A 181 -15.70 -1.94 -18.87
CA ASP A 181 -16.61 -2.28 -17.76
C ASP A 181 -18.09 -2.21 -18.19
N GLN A 182 -18.45 -3.00 -19.21
CA GLN A 182 -19.78 -2.97 -19.82
C GLN A 182 -20.90 -3.25 -18.81
N GLU A 183 -20.58 -3.94 -17.73
CA GLU A 183 -21.50 -4.25 -16.64
C GLU A 183 -21.58 -3.11 -15.61
N GLN A 184 -20.72 -2.10 -15.74
CA GLN A 184 -20.63 -0.93 -14.84
C GLN A 184 -20.29 -1.30 -13.39
N ASN A 185 -19.67 -2.44 -13.17
CA ASN A 185 -19.34 -2.96 -11.86
C ASN A 185 -18.49 -1.98 -11.04
N ALA A 186 -17.49 -1.33 -11.66
CA ALA A 186 -16.56 -0.48 -10.94
C ALA A 186 -17.25 0.70 -10.25
N GLN A 187 -18.29 1.29 -10.86
CA GLN A 187 -19.04 2.42 -10.31
C GLN A 187 -20.28 2.00 -9.50
N ASP A 188 -20.76 0.77 -9.62
CA ASP A 188 -21.91 0.26 -8.88
C ASP A 188 -21.52 -0.12 -7.45
N LEU A 189 -22.15 0.49 -6.45
CA LEU A 189 -21.91 0.21 -5.02
C LEU A 189 -22.69 -1.02 -4.51
N GLU A 190 -23.53 -1.62 -5.32
CA GLU A 190 -24.17 -2.91 -5.02
C GLU A 190 -23.31 -4.09 -5.53
N SER A 191 -22.33 -3.84 -6.41
CA SER A 191 -21.35 -4.81 -6.90
C SER A 191 -20.08 -4.79 -6.06
N GLU A 192 -19.53 -5.95 -5.75
CA GLU A 192 -18.23 -6.11 -5.07
C GLU A 192 -17.06 -6.19 -6.06
N LEU A 193 -17.30 -6.05 -7.36
CA LEU A 193 -16.30 -6.00 -8.42
C LEU A 193 -15.80 -4.56 -8.68
N GLY A 194 -14.52 -4.43 -9.04
CA GLY A 194 -13.89 -3.11 -9.24
C GLY A 194 -13.67 -2.33 -7.94
N LYS A 195 -13.24 -3.00 -6.87
CA LYS A 195 -13.22 -2.50 -5.50
C LYS A 195 -11.94 -2.82 -4.74
N ILE A 196 -11.69 -2.02 -3.72
CA ILE A 196 -11.01 -2.51 -2.51
C ILE A 196 -12.11 -2.77 -1.47
N LEU A 197 -12.18 -3.99 -0.98
CA LEU A 197 -13.07 -4.39 0.12
C LEU A 197 -12.28 -4.41 1.43
N ARG A 198 -12.98 -4.23 2.57
CA ARG A 198 -12.39 -4.30 3.90
C ARG A 198 -13.33 -5.03 4.84
N ILE A 199 -12.85 -6.14 5.42
CA ILE A 199 -13.59 -6.97 6.38
C ILE A 199 -12.76 -7.22 7.64
N ASP A 200 -13.45 -7.55 8.73
CA ASP A 200 -12.85 -8.11 9.92
C ASP A 200 -13.15 -9.62 9.94
N PRO A 201 -12.16 -10.47 9.64
CA PRO A 201 -12.35 -11.91 9.64
C PRO A 201 -12.25 -12.53 11.03
N ASP A 202 -11.82 -11.77 12.05
CA ASP A 202 -11.67 -12.24 13.42
C ASP A 202 -13.00 -12.12 14.17
N THR A 203 -13.83 -13.11 13.96
CA THR A 203 -15.12 -13.24 14.64
C THR A 203 -15.08 -14.47 15.53
N ASP A 204 -15.71 -14.42 16.68
CA ASP A 204 -15.77 -15.53 17.67
C ASP A 204 -16.44 -16.82 17.12
N GLY A 205 -16.45 -17.00 15.78
CA GLY A 205 -17.02 -18.15 15.07
C GLY A 205 -18.53 -18.12 14.93
N VAL A 206 -19.20 -17.07 15.41
CA VAL A 206 -20.66 -16.91 15.33
C VAL A 206 -21.09 -16.44 13.93
N ILE A 207 -20.29 -15.59 13.32
CA ILE A 207 -20.45 -15.10 11.95
C ILE A 207 -19.18 -15.35 11.15
N VAL A 208 -19.26 -15.35 9.82
CA VAL A 208 -18.11 -15.67 8.95
C VAL A 208 -17.10 -14.53 8.90
N PHE A 209 -17.57 -13.28 8.89
CA PHE A 209 -16.78 -12.04 9.03
C PHE A 209 -17.68 -10.91 9.51
N SER A 210 -17.12 -9.81 9.95
CA SER A 210 -17.88 -8.59 10.25
C SER A 210 -17.41 -7.41 9.39
N ILE A 211 -18.29 -6.40 9.27
CA ILE A 211 -17.94 -5.14 8.62
C ILE A 211 -17.33 -4.21 9.67
N PRO A 212 -16.04 -3.84 9.54
CA PRO A 212 -15.40 -3.00 10.53
C PRO A 212 -16.04 -1.62 10.64
N PRO A 213 -16.09 -1.03 11.83
CA PRO A 213 -16.51 0.35 11.98
C PRO A 213 -15.69 1.29 11.09
N GLY A 214 -16.37 2.18 10.39
CA GLY A 214 -15.73 3.16 9.50
C GLY A 214 -15.75 2.80 8.02
N ASN A 215 -16.25 1.62 7.63
CA ASN A 215 -16.57 1.37 6.23
C ASN A 215 -17.57 2.42 5.74
N PRO A 216 -17.34 3.04 4.55
CA PRO A 216 -18.05 4.25 4.16
C PRO A 216 -19.48 4.02 3.67
N PHE A 217 -19.82 2.78 3.24
CA PHE A 217 -21.06 2.46 2.54
C PHE A 217 -22.00 1.56 3.37
N GLY A 218 -22.11 1.86 4.68
CA GLY A 218 -23.04 1.14 5.58
C GLY A 218 -22.56 -0.27 5.91
N PRO A 219 -23.43 -1.29 5.78
CA PRO A 219 -23.06 -2.68 6.09
C PRO A 219 -22.31 -3.39 4.95
N SER A 220 -21.85 -2.65 3.93
CA SER A 220 -21.11 -3.18 2.80
C SER A 220 -19.62 -3.35 3.13
N PRO A 221 -18.94 -4.39 2.61
CA PRO A 221 -17.49 -4.54 2.71
C PRO A 221 -16.73 -3.51 1.88
N ILE A 222 -17.37 -2.80 0.96
CA ILE A 222 -16.73 -1.82 0.08
C ILE A 222 -16.01 -0.74 0.87
N TRP A 223 -14.71 -0.58 0.59
CA TRP A 223 -13.85 0.46 1.16
C TRP A 223 -13.63 1.61 0.19
N SER A 224 -13.25 1.29 -1.05
CA SER A 224 -13.12 2.20 -2.19
C SER A 224 -13.55 1.50 -3.48
N TYR A 225 -13.79 2.28 -4.55
CA TYR A 225 -14.39 1.80 -5.77
C TYR A 225 -13.87 2.54 -7.01
N GLY A 226 -14.32 2.12 -8.19
CA GLY A 226 -13.90 2.74 -9.44
C GLY A 226 -12.49 2.28 -9.86
N LEU A 227 -12.18 1.01 -9.65
CA LEU A 227 -10.94 0.35 -10.05
C LEU A 227 -11.23 -0.62 -11.21
N ARG A 228 -10.26 -0.80 -12.11
CA ARG A 228 -10.38 -1.73 -13.23
C ARG A 228 -9.90 -3.14 -12.85
N ASN A 229 -8.64 -3.26 -12.56
CA ASN A 229 -8.03 -4.52 -12.12
C ASN A 229 -6.88 -4.22 -11.14
N PRO A 230 -7.20 -3.89 -9.88
CA PRO A 230 -6.21 -3.63 -8.83
C PRO A 230 -5.50 -4.93 -8.47
N PHE A 231 -4.64 -5.39 -9.40
CA PHE A 231 -4.04 -6.71 -9.36
C PHE A 231 -3.13 -6.90 -8.14
N ARG A 232 -2.34 -5.86 -7.83
CA ARG A 232 -1.51 -5.84 -6.62
C ARG A 232 -1.64 -4.52 -5.88
N PHE A 233 -1.84 -4.61 -4.58
CA PHE A 233 -1.77 -3.47 -3.68
C PHE A 233 -0.95 -3.85 -2.44
N SER A 234 -0.44 -2.85 -1.73
CA SER A 234 0.32 -3.07 -0.50
C SER A 234 0.15 -1.93 0.50
N PHE A 235 0.45 -2.24 1.75
CA PHE A 235 0.59 -1.22 2.79
C PHE A 235 2.07 -0.95 3.04
N ASP A 236 2.46 0.32 3.03
CA ASP A 236 3.79 0.72 3.49
C ASP A 236 3.94 0.36 4.97
N ARG A 237 4.80 -0.57 5.28
CA ARG A 237 4.99 -1.08 6.64
C ARG A 237 5.43 -0.03 7.67
N LEU A 238 6.00 1.10 7.22
CA LEU A 238 6.42 2.20 8.10
C LEU A 238 5.30 3.22 8.31
N THR A 239 4.62 3.63 7.25
CA THR A 239 3.64 4.71 7.29
C THR A 239 2.19 4.21 7.35
N GLY A 240 1.96 2.95 7.01
CA GLY A 240 0.64 2.35 6.86
C GLY A 240 -0.11 2.83 5.61
N ALA A 241 0.51 3.59 4.72
CA ALA A 241 -0.14 4.09 3.51
C ALA A 241 -0.46 2.95 2.53
N LEU A 242 -1.61 3.01 1.89
CA LEU A 242 -2.04 2.09 0.83
C LEU A 242 -1.51 2.57 -0.52
N ALA A 243 -0.89 1.69 -1.29
CA ALA A 243 -0.52 1.88 -2.68
C ALA A 243 -1.14 0.76 -3.52
N ILE A 244 -1.73 1.12 -4.67
CA ILE A 244 -2.43 0.20 -5.57
C ILE A 244 -1.81 0.35 -6.95
N GLY A 245 -1.48 -0.77 -7.61
CA GLY A 245 -1.26 -0.80 -9.06
C GLY A 245 -2.56 -1.23 -9.72
N ASP A 246 -3.22 -0.33 -10.43
CA ASP A 246 -4.45 -0.60 -11.15
C ASP A 246 -4.17 -0.69 -12.64
N VAL A 247 -4.48 -1.85 -13.22
CA VAL A 247 -4.20 -2.14 -14.62
C VAL A 247 -5.20 -1.41 -15.50
N GLY A 248 -4.69 -0.52 -16.34
CA GLY A 248 -5.49 0.23 -17.31
C GLY A 248 -5.95 -0.60 -18.50
N GLN A 249 -6.69 0.03 -19.42
CA GLN A 249 -7.19 -0.70 -20.59
C GLN A 249 -6.30 -0.48 -21.82
N ASP A 250 -6.30 0.73 -22.37
CA ASP A 250 -5.69 1.02 -23.67
C ASP A 250 -4.73 2.20 -23.62
N LEU A 251 -4.90 3.10 -22.65
CA LEU A 251 -4.24 4.40 -22.68
C LEU A 251 -3.22 4.57 -21.54
N ARG A 252 -3.55 4.16 -20.34
CA ARG A 252 -2.74 4.44 -19.13
C ARG A 252 -2.75 3.28 -18.16
N GLU A 253 -1.58 3.03 -17.59
CA GLU A 253 -1.38 2.26 -16.37
C GLU A 253 -1.22 3.23 -15.21
N GLU A 254 -1.68 2.89 -13.98
CA GLU A 254 -1.67 3.86 -12.88
C GLU A 254 -1.27 3.29 -11.52
N VAL A 255 -0.78 4.19 -10.68
CA VAL A 255 -0.52 3.95 -9.27
C VAL A 255 -1.38 4.89 -8.43
N ASP A 256 -2.27 4.32 -7.65
CA ASP A 256 -3.04 5.03 -6.65
C ASP A 256 -2.35 5.00 -5.29
N TYR A 257 -2.56 6.05 -4.51
CA TYR A 257 -1.93 6.16 -3.20
C TYR A 257 -2.82 6.87 -2.19
N ALA A 258 -2.96 6.25 -1.04
CA ALA A 258 -3.79 6.79 0.03
C ALA A 258 -3.07 6.71 1.39
N PRO A 259 -2.70 7.86 1.98
CA PRO A 259 -2.05 7.90 3.28
C PRO A 259 -2.92 7.33 4.41
N PHE A 260 -2.29 6.68 5.38
CA PHE A 260 -2.93 6.35 6.65
C PHE A 260 -3.22 7.64 7.45
N PRO A 261 -4.34 7.73 8.21
CA PRO A 261 -5.33 6.69 8.45
C PRO A 261 -6.50 6.66 7.45
N GLY A 262 -6.48 7.46 6.40
CA GLY A 262 -7.58 7.56 5.43
C GLY A 262 -7.70 6.35 4.53
N LEU A 263 -6.56 5.81 4.06
CA LEU A 263 -6.46 4.62 3.21
C LEU A 263 -7.46 4.59 2.05
N GLY A 264 -7.79 5.77 1.48
CA GLY A 264 -8.77 5.86 0.39
C GLY A 264 -10.22 5.58 0.79
N VAL A 265 -10.61 5.78 2.05
CA VAL A 265 -11.98 5.54 2.52
C VAL A 265 -13.03 6.28 1.67
N GLY A 266 -13.90 5.55 0.97
CA GLY A 266 -14.91 6.09 0.09
C GLY A 266 -14.35 6.77 -1.17
N ALA A 267 -13.09 6.54 -1.52
CA ALA A 267 -12.50 7.04 -2.75
C ALA A 267 -13.15 6.39 -3.98
N ASN A 268 -13.40 7.20 -5.01
CA ASN A 268 -13.73 6.75 -6.35
C ASN A 268 -12.51 7.01 -7.23
N TYR A 269 -11.84 5.97 -7.70
CA TYR A 269 -10.63 6.07 -8.53
C TYR A 269 -10.93 6.35 -10.01
N GLY A 270 -12.19 6.21 -10.41
CA GLY A 270 -12.71 6.79 -11.65
C GLY A 270 -12.94 5.82 -12.80
N TRP A 271 -12.49 4.58 -12.73
CA TRP A 271 -12.78 3.59 -13.76
C TRP A 271 -14.30 3.31 -13.83
N ASN A 272 -14.94 3.24 -14.99
CA ASN A 272 -14.48 3.36 -16.38
C ASN A 272 -14.65 4.78 -16.97
N CYS A 273 -14.88 5.76 -16.11
CA CYS A 273 -15.07 7.16 -16.53
C CYS A 273 -13.73 7.86 -16.82
N ARG A 274 -12.64 7.32 -16.27
CA ARG A 274 -11.28 7.87 -16.41
C ARG A 274 -10.27 6.72 -16.51
N GLU A 275 -9.15 6.99 -17.14
CA GLU A 275 -7.98 6.12 -17.19
C GLU A 275 -6.74 6.98 -16.92
N GLY A 276 -6.06 6.75 -15.80
CA GLY A 276 -4.98 7.60 -15.33
C GLY A 276 -5.42 9.04 -15.08
N PHE A 277 -4.57 10.00 -15.44
CA PHE A 277 -4.89 11.43 -15.39
C PHE A 277 -5.77 11.90 -16.55
N LEU A 278 -6.14 11.04 -17.48
CA LEU A 278 -6.95 11.44 -18.60
C LEU A 278 -8.36 11.83 -18.12
N ALA A 279 -8.84 12.94 -18.64
CA ALA A 279 -10.23 13.32 -18.46
C ALA A 279 -11.16 12.30 -19.12
N GLU A 280 -12.43 12.33 -18.71
CA GLU A 280 -13.49 11.41 -19.17
C GLU A 280 -13.32 10.93 -20.62
N THR A 281 -13.49 9.64 -20.81
CA THR A 281 -13.53 9.03 -22.16
C THR A 281 -14.58 9.73 -23.02
N VAL A 282 -14.29 9.95 -24.30
CA VAL A 282 -15.23 10.59 -25.24
C VAL A 282 -15.64 9.57 -26.30
N PRO A 283 -16.91 9.19 -26.39
CA PRO A 283 -18.07 9.61 -25.56
C PRO A 283 -18.01 9.06 -24.13
N PRO A 284 -18.62 9.78 -23.15
CA PRO A 284 -18.67 9.28 -21.78
C PRO A 284 -19.43 7.95 -21.74
N GLU A 285 -18.85 6.97 -21.05
CA GLU A 285 -19.47 5.67 -20.86
C GLU A 285 -20.76 5.80 -20.02
N PRO A 286 -21.73 4.89 -20.19
CA PRO A 286 -22.90 4.85 -19.33
C PRO A 286 -22.47 4.76 -17.85
N GLY A 287 -23.15 5.49 -16.97
CA GLY A 287 -22.81 5.55 -15.54
C GLY A 287 -21.85 6.69 -15.15
N CYS A 288 -21.14 7.30 -16.11
CA CYS A 288 -20.23 8.43 -15.85
C CYS A 288 -20.95 9.78 -15.82
N ALA A 289 -22.16 9.90 -16.34
CA ALA A 289 -22.92 11.15 -16.37
C ALA A 289 -23.23 11.62 -14.94
N GLY A 290 -22.55 12.68 -14.47
CA GLY A 290 -22.70 13.23 -13.13
C GLY A 290 -21.84 12.53 -12.07
N GLY A 291 -20.96 11.63 -12.45
CA GLY A 291 -19.97 11.00 -11.58
C GLY A 291 -18.93 12.00 -11.06
N GLY A 292 -18.24 11.63 -9.99
CA GLY A 292 -17.24 12.46 -9.31
C GLY A 292 -17.70 12.98 -7.96
N PRO A 293 -16.79 13.51 -7.15
CA PRO A 293 -15.38 13.73 -7.48
C PRO A 293 -14.58 12.44 -7.55
N TYR A 294 -13.74 12.30 -8.55
CA TYR A 294 -12.78 11.22 -8.66
C TYR A 294 -11.50 11.52 -7.87
N THR A 295 -10.81 10.47 -7.45
CA THR A 295 -9.49 10.53 -6.83
C THR A 295 -8.45 10.30 -7.90
N ASP A 296 -7.59 11.28 -8.13
CA ASP A 296 -6.52 11.13 -9.12
C ASP A 296 -5.45 10.15 -8.61
N PRO A 297 -4.83 9.33 -9.50
CA PRO A 297 -3.64 8.57 -9.17
C PRO A 297 -2.47 9.49 -8.81
N ILE A 298 -1.43 8.97 -8.18
CA ILE A 298 -0.19 9.74 -7.95
C ILE A 298 0.77 9.66 -9.13
N PHE A 299 0.61 8.66 -9.98
CA PHE A 299 1.46 8.41 -11.14
C PHE A 299 0.69 7.60 -12.17
N ASP A 300 0.86 7.94 -13.43
CA ASP A 300 0.45 7.14 -14.57
C ASP A 300 1.53 7.10 -15.66
N TYR A 301 1.48 6.09 -16.50
CA TYR A 301 2.33 6.02 -17.69
C TYR A 301 1.53 5.50 -18.89
N PRO A 302 1.92 5.93 -20.14
CA PRO A 302 1.19 5.50 -21.32
C PRO A 302 1.34 3.99 -21.53
N ASN A 303 0.25 3.36 -21.92
CA ASN A 303 0.29 2.01 -22.46
C ASN A 303 0.84 2.09 -23.91
N PRO A 304 2.13 1.76 -24.15
CA PRO A 304 2.74 1.94 -25.47
C PRO A 304 2.31 0.89 -26.48
N ASN A 305 1.64 -0.15 -26.02
CA ASN A 305 1.33 -1.34 -26.81
C ASN A 305 -0.01 -1.91 -26.36
N PRO A 306 -1.16 -1.43 -26.88
CA PRO A 306 -2.47 -1.94 -26.48
C PRO A 306 -2.50 -3.48 -26.51
N GLY A 307 -2.84 -4.07 -25.36
CA GLY A 307 -2.84 -5.52 -25.15
C GLY A 307 -1.51 -6.13 -24.64
N CYS A 308 -0.49 -5.30 -24.36
CA CYS A 308 0.75 -5.77 -23.74
C CYS A 308 1.31 -4.82 -22.66
N ALA A 309 0.52 -3.98 -22.02
CA ALA A 309 0.93 -3.32 -20.77
C ALA A 309 0.02 -3.78 -19.66
N ALA A 310 0.60 -4.07 -18.50
CA ALA A 310 -0.11 -4.36 -17.30
C ALA A 310 0.80 -4.02 -16.11
N ILE A 311 0.45 -2.99 -15.37
CA ILE A 311 1.21 -2.61 -14.19
C ILE A 311 1.16 -3.73 -13.14
N ILE A 312 2.33 -4.08 -12.65
CA ILE A 312 2.49 -4.93 -11.48
C ILE A 312 2.83 -4.03 -10.31
N GLY A 313 1.85 -3.80 -9.45
CA GLY A 313 2.04 -3.08 -8.21
C GLY A 313 2.95 -3.85 -7.24
N GLY A 314 3.71 -3.14 -6.44
CA GLY A 314 4.67 -3.72 -5.52
C GLY A 314 4.61 -3.11 -4.13
N TYR A 315 5.75 -2.78 -3.55
CA TYR A 315 5.89 -2.39 -2.16
C TYR A 315 6.78 -1.15 -1.99
N VAL A 316 6.56 -0.40 -0.93
CA VAL A 316 7.51 0.64 -0.52
C VAL A 316 8.69 -0.02 0.18
N ALA A 317 9.90 0.12 -0.36
CA ALA A 317 11.11 -0.46 0.21
C ALA A 317 11.42 0.14 1.58
N ARG A 318 11.43 -0.69 2.63
CA ARG A 318 11.66 -0.25 4.03
C ARG A 318 12.78 -1.00 4.72
N ASN A 319 13.47 -1.89 4.02
CA ASN A 319 14.68 -2.48 4.57
C ASN A 319 15.87 -1.53 4.34
N ALA A 320 16.62 -1.23 5.40
CA ALA A 320 17.74 -0.29 5.35
C ALA A 320 18.89 -0.74 4.42
N SER A 321 18.98 -2.05 4.12
CA SER A 321 20.00 -2.59 3.21
C SER A 321 19.84 -2.12 1.76
N TYR A 322 18.68 -1.57 1.40
CA TYR A 322 18.39 -1.13 0.04
C TYR A 322 18.99 0.24 -0.33
N GLY A 323 19.64 0.95 0.60
CA GLY A 323 20.30 2.23 0.29
C GLY A 323 19.32 3.24 -0.33
N ASP A 324 19.61 3.71 -1.54
CA ASP A 324 18.83 4.74 -2.24
C ASP A 324 17.42 4.29 -2.66
N LEU A 325 17.13 2.98 -2.59
CA LEU A 325 15.79 2.48 -2.83
C LEU A 325 14.88 2.67 -1.59
N TYR A 326 15.45 2.90 -0.40
CA TYR A 326 14.67 3.07 0.82
C TYR A 326 13.64 4.21 0.70
N GLY A 327 12.39 3.92 0.99
CA GLY A 327 11.28 4.86 0.89
C GLY A 327 10.64 5.00 -0.50
N ARG A 328 11.13 4.27 -1.48
CA ARG A 328 10.58 4.26 -2.83
C ARG A 328 9.61 3.11 -3.01
N TYR A 329 8.54 3.33 -3.73
CA TYR A 329 7.59 2.30 -4.14
C TYR A 329 8.10 1.62 -5.41
N LEU A 330 8.28 0.30 -5.34
CA LEU A 330 8.64 -0.52 -6.49
C LEU A 330 7.40 -0.87 -7.28
N TYR A 331 7.54 -0.91 -8.58
CA TYR A 331 6.56 -1.44 -9.51
C TYR A 331 7.26 -2.00 -10.75
N SER A 332 6.53 -2.70 -11.56
CA SER A 332 6.97 -3.19 -12.86
C SER A 332 5.80 -3.16 -13.84
N ASP A 333 6.08 -3.56 -15.05
CA ASP A 333 5.09 -3.83 -16.07
C ASP A 333 5.33 -5.25 -16.58
N ASN A 334 4.30 -6.07 -16.66
CA ASN A 334 4.41 -7.49 -17.04
C ASN A 334 5.10 -7.68 -18.40
N CYS A 335 4.86 -6.79 -19.34
CA CYS A 335 5.44 -6.87 -20.69
C CYS A 335 6.90 -6.45 -20.75
N SER A 336 7.26 -5.39 -20.03
CA SER A 336 8.63 -4.90 -20.03
C SER A 336 9.53 -5.67 -19.08
N GLY A 337 8.99 -6.20 -18.01
CA GLY A 337 9.75 -6.85 -16.93
C GLY A 337 10.69 -5.92 -16.16
N GLN A 338 10.78 -4.66 -16.53
CA GLN A 338 11.67 -3.70 -15.89
C GLN A 338 11.21 -3.38 -14.47
N ILE A 339 12.07 -3.56 -13.48
CA ILE A 339 11.80 -3.10 -12.11
C ILE A 339 12.09 -1.59 -12.05
N ARG A 340 11.07 -0.85 -11.71
CA ARG A 340 11.10 0.62 -11.57
C ARG A 340 10.72 1.02 -10.16
N SER A 341 11.00 2.25 -9.79
CA SER A 341 10.58 2.82 -8.52
C SER A 341 10.26 4.29 -8.61
N LEU A 342 9.37 4.75 -7.73
CA LEU A 342 9.00 6.15 -7.57
C LEU A 342 8.94 6.53 -6.08
N LEU A 343 9.01 7.82 -5.78
CA LEU A 343 8.78 8.36 -4.43
C LEU A 343 7.28 8.65 -4.28
N PRO A 344 6.54 7.84 -3.48
CA PRO A 344 5.11 8.03 -3.35
C PRO A 344 4.80 9.30 -2.55
N SER A 345 4.04 10.20 -3.13
CA SER A 345 3.62 11.45 -2.50
C SER A 345 2.36 12.01 -3.15
N LEU A 346 1.55 12.74 -2.36
CA LEU A 346 0.40 13.48 -2.88
C LEU A 346 0.78 14.92 -3.24
N PRO A 347 0.20 15.51 -4.28
CA PRO A 347 -0.74 14.91 -5.22
C PRO A 347 -0.08 14.06 -6.31
N PHE A 348 1.23 14.14 -6.49
CA PHE A 348 1.96 13.43 -7.53
C PHE A 348 3.21 12.79 -6.98
N ALA A 349 3.51 11.59 -7.46
CA ALA A 349 4.76 10.90 -7.20
C ALA A 349 5.93 11.63 -7.86
N GLY A 350 7.12 11.45 -7.30
CA GLY A 350 8.34 12.02 -7.85
C GLY A 350 9.39 10.98 -8.20
N GLY A 351 10.34 11.38 -9.07
CA GLY A 351 11.58 10.65 -9.26
C GLY A 351 11.40 9.21 -9.77
N ASP A 352 10.45 8.97 -10.67
CA ASP A 352 10.34 7.68 -11.36
C ASP A 352 11.65 7.34 -12.08
N ARG A 353 12.14 6.10 -11.86
CA ARG A 353 13.38 5.62 -12.46
C ARG A 353 13.40 4.11 -12.60
N SER A 354 14.21 3.61 -13.56
CA SER A 354 14.58 2.19 -13.60
C SER A 354 15.61 1.88 -12.50
N GLU A 355 15.47 0.73 -11.88
CA GLU A 355 16.45 0.22 -10.90
C GLU A 355 17.53 -0.66 -11.54
N GLY A 356 17.55 -0.75 -12.90
CA GLY A 356 18.53 -1.52 -13.64
C GLY A 356 18.35 -3.02 -13.56
N LEU A 357 17.19 -3.49 -13.07
CA LEU A 357 16.83 -4.90 -12.95
C LEU A 357 15.66 -5.22 -13.90
N GLU A 358 15.65 -6.46 -14.39
CA GLU A 358 14.59 -6.97 -15.25
C GLU A 358 14.22 -8.40 -14.85
N VAL A 359 12.94 -8.70 -14.80
CA VAL A 359 12.38 -10.03 -14.55
C VAL A 359 11.35 -10.32 -15.63
N ALA A 360 11.72 -11.17 -16.58
CA ALA A 360 10.83 -11.55 -17.69
C ALA A 360 9.56 -12.22 -17.16
N GLY A 361 8.38 -11.77 -17.63
CA GLY A 361 7.10 -12.30 -17.20
C GLY A 361 6.85 -12.11 -15.70
N ILE A 362 7.22 -10.94 -15.17
CA ILE A 362 6.94 -10.61 -13.77
C ILE A 362 5.43 -10.50 -13.55
N ASP A 363 4.92 -11.29 -12.62
CA ASP A 363 3.50 -11.32 -12.27
C ASP A 363 3.21 -10.77 -10.87
N SER A 364 4.25 -10.62 -10.04
CA SER A 364 4.03 -10.10 -8.69
C SER A 364 5.31 -9.64 -8.02
N PHE A 365 5.14 -8.83 -7.00
CA PHE A 365 6.11 -8.64 -5.93
C PHE A 365 5.62 -9.27 -4.64
N GLY A 366 6.53 -9.46 -3.69
CA GLY A 366 6.23 -9.87 -2.34
C GLY A 366 7.13 -9.19 -1.32
N GLU A 367 6.72 -9.23 -0.06
CA GLU A 367 7.50 -8.72 1.05
C GLU A 367 7.49 -9.72 2.20
N ASP A 368 8.64 -9.91 2.84
CA ASP A 368 8.72 -10.72 4.05
C ASP A 368 8.59 -9.89 5.33
N SER A 369 8.55 -10.58 6.47
CA SER A 369 8.34 -9.91 7.76
C SER A 369 9.47 -8.99 8.20
N CYS A 370 10.64 -9.01 7.56
CA CYS A 370 11.71 -8.04 7.79
C CYS A 370 11.85 -6.98 6.68
N GLY A 371 10.95 -6.98 5.68
CA GLY A 371 10.92 -5.97 4.62
C GLY A 371 11.88 -6.26 3.46
N ARG A 372 12.35 -7.51 3.33
CA ARG A 372 13.03 -7.92 2.10
C ARG A 372 11.98 -8.09 1.01
N LEU A 373 12.30 -7.61 -0.19
CA LEU A 373 11.40 -7.62 -1.33
C LEU A 373 11.74 -8.76 -2.28
N TYR A 374 10.71 -9.26 -2.92
CA TYR A 374 10.77 -10.36 -3.86
C TYR A 374 10.10 -9.99 -5.17
N ALA A 375 10.58 -10.55 -6.29
CA ALA A 375 9.97 -10.50 -7.59
C ALA A 375 9.62 -11.92 -8.03
N VAL A 376 8.40 -12.10 -8.56
CA VAL A 376 7.84 -13.40 -8.95
C VAL A 376 7.58 -13.38 -10.44
N SER A 377 8.17 -14.32 -11.18
CA SER A 377 7.88 -14.54 -12.60
C SER A 377 6.93 -15.73 -12.75
N GLY A 378 5.82 -15.55 -13.43
CA GLY A 378 4.88 -16.64 -13.73
C GLY A 378 5.48 -17.79 -14.56
N ALA A 379 6.62 -17.54 -15.20
CA ALA A 379 7.39 -18.58 -15.89
C ALA A 379 8.13 -19.54 -14.96
N GLY A 380 8.15 -19.28 -13.63
CA GLY A 380 8.72 -20.17 -12.62
C GLY A 380 9.68 -19.55 -11.62
N PRO A 381 10.59 -18.66 -12.01
CA PRO A 381 11.56 -18.08 -11.09
C PRO A 381 10.95 -17.17 -10.04
N VAL A 382 11.43 -17.30 -8.80
CA VAL A 382 11.20 -16.34 -7.71
C VAL A 382 12.56 -15.79 -7.29
N TYR A 383 12.65 -14.46 -7.20
CA TYR A 383 13.88 -13.76 -6.84
C TYR A 383 13.69 -12.93 -5.57
N ARG A 384 14.72 -12.85 -4.76
CA ARG A 384 14.86 -11.86 -3.70
C ARG A 384 15.68 -10.68 -4.22
N LEU A 385 15.23 -9.47 -3.96
CA LEU A 385 16.03 -8.27 -4.19
C LEU A 385 17.08 -8.16 -3.07
N VAL A 386 18.33 -7.96 -3.44
CA VAL A 386 19.45 -7.78 -2.52
C VAL A 386 20.03 -6.38 -2.73
N GLY A 387 20.01 -5.58 -1.68
CA GLY A 387 20.55 -4.22 -1.70
C GLY A 387 22.05 -4.18 -1.44
N PRO A 388 22.68 -3.03 -1.64
CA PRO A 388 24.13 -2.84 -1.40
C PRO A 388 24.56 -3.08 0.05
N GLY A 389 23.65 -3.01 0.99
CA GLY A 389 23.88 -3.34 2.41
C GLY A 389 23.84 -4.85 2.72
N GLY A 390 23.68 -5.71 1.70
CA GLY A 390 23.60 -7.16 1.87
C GLY A 390 22.23 -7.65 2.36
N GLU A 391 22.21 -8.83 2.98
CA GLU A 391 20.97 -9.50 3.42
C GLU A 391 20.61 -9.20 4.88
N SER A 392 20.55 -7.93 5.26
CA SER A 392 20.24 -7.60 6.64
C SER A 392 18.74 -7.79 6.94
N CYS A 393 18.43 -8.84 7.71
CA CYS A 393 17.24 -8.94 8.54
C CYS A 393 17.52 -8.47 9.98
N ALA A 394 18.47 -7.55 10.15
CA ALA A 394 18.60 -6.92 11.46
C ALA A 394 17.21 -6.45 11.84
N PRO A 395 16.69 -6.82 13.03
CA PRO A 395 15.43 -6.27 13.48
C PRO A 395 15.59 -4.76 13.36
N GLN A 396 14.85 -4.15 12.44
CA GLN A 396 14.63 -2.71 12.56
C GLN A 396 14.18 -2.58 14.00
N ALA A 397 14.95 -1.81 14.78
CA ALA A 397 14.50 -1.47 16.13
C ALA A 397 13.04 -1.12 15.93
N GLN A 398 12.15 -1.95 16.48
CA GLN A 398 10.72 -1.80 16.28
C GLN A 398 10.45 -0.34 16.56
N GLN A 399 10.30 0.45 15.48
CA GLN A 399 9.74 1.77 15.69
C GLN A 399 8.42 1.44 16.37
N PRO A 400 8.17 1.98 17.54
CA PRO A 400 7.01 1.62 18.32
C PRO A 400 5.83 1.74 17.37
N GLU A 401 5.05 0.67 17.20
CA GLU A 401 3.86 0.67 16.35
C GLU A 401 3.10 1.94 16.66
N LEU A 402 3.09 2.88 15.70
CA LEU A 402 2.38 4.13 15.91
C LEU A 402 0.90 3.78 15.99
N LYS A 403 0.39 3.73 17.20
CA LYS A 403 -1.01 3.42 17.46
C LYS A 403 -1.90 4.43 16.73
N SER A 404 -2.99 3.97 16.17
CA SER A 404 -3.97 4.85 15.53
C SER A 404 -4.50 5.87 16.53
N SER A 405 -4.72 7.09 16.09
CA SER A 405 -5.31 8.12 16.92
C SER A 405 -6.55 8.73 16.25
N PHE A 406 -7.55 9.03 17.05
CA PHE A 406 -8.76 9.67 16.59
C PHE A 406 -8.88 11.07 17.20
N VAL A 407 -9.21 12.07 16.39
CA VAL A 407 -9.53 13.42 16.86
C VAL A 407 -11.00 13.71 16.59
N GLY A 408 -11.76 13.84 17.66
CA GLY A 408 -13.12 14.32 17.60
C GLY A 408 -13.23 15.82 17.83
N ILE A 409 -14.23 16.46 17.23
CA ILE A 409 -14.53 17.88 17.45
C ILE A 409 -16.03 18.10 17.60
N ARG A 410 -16.42 18.81 18.64
CA ARG A 410 -17.82 19.16 18.90
C ARG A 410 -17.97 20.62 19.35
N ALA A 411 -19.13 21.19 19.13
CA ALA A 411 -19.49 22.51 19.65
C ALA A 411 -20.69 22.39 20.58
N LEU A 412 -20.69 23.17 21.65
CA LEU A 412 -21.82 23.28 22.55
C LEU A 412 -23.09 23.74 21.81
N ARG A 413 -22.92 24.66 20.85
CA ARG A 413 -24.00 25.15 19.95
C ARG A 413 -23.44 25.27 18.54
N ARG A 414 -24.14 24.70 17.53
CA ARG A 414 -23.80 24.84 16.11
C ARG A 414 -24.36 26.10 15.45
N LYS A 415 -25.21 26.85 16.15
CA LYS A 415 -25.75 28.17 15.74
C LYS A 415 -25.34 29.22 16.78
N VAL A 416 -24.71 30.30 16.34
CA VAL A 416 -24.10 31.32 17.20
C VAL A 416 -24.46 32.68 16.64
N LYS A 417 -24.77 33.70 17.50
CA LYS A 417 -24.94 35.07 17.06
C LYS A 417 -23.65 35.61 16.44
N ARG A 418 -23.75 36.48 15.41
CA ARG A 418 -22.59 37.10 14.77
C ARG A 418 -21.71 37.81 15.81
N ASN A 419 -20.41 37.75 15.68
CA ASN A 419 -19.39 38.31 16.58
C ASN A 419 -19.36 37.70 17.99
N LYS A 420 -20.16 36.67 18.30
CA LYS A 420 -20.06 35.93 19.58
C LYS A 420 -19.05 34.78 19.46
N ARG A 421 -18.59 34.32 20.62
CA ARG A 421 -17.66 33.16 20.70
C ARG A 421 -18.43 31.85 20.62
N ALA A 422 -17.89 30.90 19.86
CA ALA A 422 -18.32 29.51 19.89
C ALA A 422 -17.47 28.74 20.90
N PHE A 423 -18.07 27.79 21.61
CA PHE A 423 -17.38 26.88 22.51
C PHE A 423 -17.17 25.57 21.74
N ILE A 424 -15.93 25.29 21.39
CA ILE A 424 -15.53 24.10 20.63
C ILE A 424 -14.64 23.27 21.52
N THR A 425 -14.98 22.00 21.68
CA THR A 425 -14.14 21.00 22.36
C THR A 425 -13.58 20.06 21.31
N ALA A 426 -12.27 19.91 21.26
CA ALA A 426 -11.59 18.82 20.59
C ALA A 426 -11.19 17.77 21.63
N PHE A 427 -11.24 16.50 21.26
CA PHE A 427 -10.82 15.39 22.11
C PHE A 427 -10.05 14.37 21.26
N VAL A 428 -9.14 13.67 21.90
CA VAL A 428 -8.25 12.71 21.26
C VAL A 428 -8.44 11.35 21.94
N SER A 429 -8.44 10.29 21.16
CA SER A 429 -8.54 8.90 21.63
C SER A 429 -7.50 8.05 20.87
N PRO A 430 -6.88 7.07 21.50
CA PRO A 430 -6.89 6.83 22.94
C PRO A 430 -6.21 7.96 23.74
N CYS A 431 -6.41 7.99 25.05
CA CYS A 431 -5.94 9.07 25.93
C CYS A 431 -4.58 8.79 26.56
N ASP A 432 -4.12 7.57 26.54
CA ASP A 432 -2.95 7.08 27.26
C ASP A 432 -1.68 7.88 26.95
N GLY A 433 -1.09 8.50 27.98
CA GLY A 433 0.15 9.27 27.86
C GLY A 433 0.04 10.61 27.12
N ARG A 434 -1.13 10.99 26.58
CA ARG A 434 -1.29 12.15 25.69
C ARG A 434 -1.60 13.49 26.37
N ARG A 435 -1.62 13.51 27.70
CA ARG A 435 -1.75 14.76 28.46
C ARG A 435 -0.65 15.75 28.07
N GLY A 436 -1.03 16.99 27.82
CA GLY A 436 -0.08 18.03 27.41
C GLY A 436 0.23 18.06 25.92
N GLN A 437 -0.22 17.08 25.14
CA GLN A 437 0.01 17.08 23.69
C GLN A 437 -0.73 18.26 23.01
N PRO A 438 -0.08 18.97 22.05
CA PRO A 438 -0.69 20.10 21.39
C PRO A 438 -1.75 19.69 20.36
N VAL A 439 -2.93 20.31 20.43
CA VAL A 439 -3.99 20.21 19.43
C VAL A 439 -4.20 21.54 18.78
N SER A 440 -4.21 21.59 17.46
CA SER A 440 -4.43 22.79 16.66
C SER A 440 -5.87 22.84 16.13
N LEU A 441 -6.52 24.02 16.23
CA LEU A 441 -7.81 24.31 15.62
C LEU A 441 -7.61 25.11 14.34
N TRP A 442 -8.25 24.69 13.25
CA TRP A 442 -8.13 25.28 11.92
C TRP A 442 -9.47 25.76 11.38
N GLU A 443 -9.48 26.89 10.68
CA GLU A 443 -10.54 27.41 9.83
C GLU A 443 -10.06 27.37 8.38
N GLY A 444 -10.48 26.38 7.59
CA GLY A 444 -9.91 26.13 6.26
C GLY A 444 -8.41 25.85 6.38
N ARG A 445 -7.58 26.67 5.72
CA ARG A 445 -6.09 26.60 5.79
C ARG A 445 -5.51 27.45 6.92
N ARG A 446 -6.30 28.30 7.59
CA ARG A 446 -5.84 29.21 8.65
C ARG A 446 -5.88 28.53 10.00
N ARG A 447 -4.74 28.45 10.70
CA ARG A 447 -4.67 28.01 12.09
C ARG A 447 -5.25 29.08 13.01
N ILE A 448 -6.25 28.72 13.80
CA ILE A 448 -6.91 29.62 14.76
C ILE A 448 -6.15 29.66 16.09
N GLY A 449 -5.57 28.54 16.47
CA GLY A 449 -4.77 28.44 17.68
C GLY A 449 -4.41 27.00 18.01
N THR A 450 -3.44 26.86 18.89
CA THR A 450 -3.00 25.58 19.45
C THR A 450 -3.22 25.59 20.95
N ARG A 451 -3.64 24.49 21.53
CA ARG A 451 -3.83 24.28 22.97
C ARG A 451 -3.48 22.86 23.34
N HIS A 452 -3.14 22.62 24.60
CA HIS A 452 -2.70 21.34 25.10
C HIS A 452 -3.84 20.54 25.72
N LEU A 453 -3.81 19.23 25.55
CA LEU A 453 -4.77 18.30 26.13
C LEU A 453 -4.73 18.30 27.66
N ASP A 454 -5.90 18.30 28.28
CA ASP A 454 -6.07 18.10 29.72
C ASP A 454 -5.97 16.61 30.12
N ARG A 455 -6.29 16.30 31.38
CA ARG A 455 -6.22 14.95 31.94
C ARG A 455 -7.17 13.94 31.28
N VAL A 456 -8.23 14.42 30.64
CA VAL A 456 -9.22 13.61 29.93
C VAL A 456 -9.06 13.74 28.40
N CYS A 457 -7.86 14.11 27.98
CA CYS A 457 -7.49 14.28 26.56
C CYS A 457 -8.46 15.14 25.77
N SER A 458 -8.91 16.20 26.39
CA SER A 458 -9.75 17.20 25.73
C SER A 458 -9.15 18.60 25.81
N VAL A 459 -9.58 19.47 24.91
CA VAL A 459 -9.16 20.87 24.89
C VAL A 459 -10.28 21.77 24.36
N ARG A 460 -10.44 22.93 24.97
CA ARG A 460 -11.51 23.87 24.63
C ARG A 460 -10.96 25.08 23.90
N PHE A 461 -11.60 25.42 22.77
CA PHE A 461 -11.35 26.63 21.97
C PHE A 461 -12.56 27.55 22.03
N ARG A 462 -12.32 28.87 21.93
CA ARG A 462 -13.38 29.91 21.98
C ARG A 462 -13.23 30.91 20.83
N PRO A 463 -13.26 30.46 19.53
CA PRO A 463 -13.14 31.36 18.42
C PRO A 463 -14.33 32.31 18.32
N ARG A 464 -14.07 33.55 17.87
CA ARG A 464 -15.14 34.55 17.56
C ARG A 464 -15.68 34.25 16.17
N ILE A 465 -16.99 34.10 16.02
CA ILE A 465 -17.64 33.73 14.78
C ILE A 465 -18.14 34.99 14.06
N LYS A 466 -17.50 35.35 12.96
CA LYS A 466 -17.84 36.52 12.13
C LYS A 466 -18.74 36.18 10.94
N HIS A 467 -18.60 34.95 10.42
CA HIS A 467 -19.33 34.42 9.26
C HIS A 467 -19.59 32.92 9.45
N ARG A 468 -20.31 32.29 8.52
CA ARG A 468 -20.46 30.83 8.50
C ARG A 468 -19.11 30.18 8.29
N VAL A 469 -18.73 29.24 9.16
CA VAL A 469 -17.39 28.67 9.20
C VAL A 469 -17.42 27.16 9.42
N ARG A 470 -16.36 26.48 8.93
CA ARG A 470 -16.07 25.09 9.21
C ARG A 470 -14.72 25.01 9.92
N PHE A 471 -14.70 24.29 11.04
CA PHE A 471 -13.49 24.03 11.81
C PHE A 471 -13.09 22.56 11.68
N ARG A 472 -11.78 22.30 11.77
CA ARG A 472 -11.19 20.98 12.02
C ARG A 472 -10.16 21.11 13.13
N ALA A 473 -9.92 20.03 13.86
CA ALA A 473 -8.84 19.93 14.83
C ALA A 473 -7.82 18.91 14.35
N THR A 474 -6.54 19.17 14.60
CA THR A 474 -5.44 18.24 14.30
C THR A 474 -4.59 18.03 15.54
N VAL A 475 -4.09 16.82 15.73
CA VAL A 475 -3.04 16.46 16.66
C VAL A 475 -1.89 15.87 15.85
N LYS A 476 -0.64 16.29 16.13
CA LYS A 476 0.52 15.73 15.46
C LYS A 476 0.90 14.36 16.03
N SER A 477 1.67 13.60 15.26
CA SER A 477 2.34 12.41 15.78
C SER A 477 3.23 12.76 16.97
N ASP A 478 3.31 11.87 17.94
CA ASP A 478 4.10 12.02 19.17
C ASP A 478 5.12 10.88 19.36
N GLY A 479 5.35 10.08 18.32
CA GLY A 479 6.22 8.90 18.37
C GLY A 479 5.54 7.63 18.90
N THR A 480 4.34 7.74 19.48
CA THR A 480 3.52 6.61 19.93
C THR A 480 2.24 6.50 19.09
N TYR A 481 1.71 7.64 18.67
CA TYR A 481 0.47 7.73 17.91
C TYR A 481 0.67 8.52 16.63
N VAL A 482 -0.02 8.13 15.55
CA VAL A 482 0.00 8.84 14.27
C VAL A 482 -0.72 10.19 14.36
N GLU A 483 -0.37 11.11 13.46
CA GLU A 483 -1.10 12.36 13.29
C GLU A 483 -2.57 12.07 12.94
N ALA A 484 -3.50 12.81 13.53
CA ALA A 484 -4.91 12.67 13.24
C ALA A 484 -5.62 14.01 13.03
N THR A 485 -6.63 13.99 12.16
CA THR A 485 -7.44 15.15 11.83
C THR A 485 -8.93 14.85 11.98
N SER A 486 -9.65 15.73 12.67
CA SER A 486 -11.09 15.57 12.89
C SER A 486 -11.91 15.82 11.61
N ARG A 487 -13.13 15.26 11.55
CA ARG A 487 -14.16 15.70 10.59
C ARG A 487 -14.43 17.20 10.74
N LYS A 488 -14.92 17.84 9.68
CA LYS A 488 -15.21 19.28 9.66
C LYS A 488 -16.46 19.61 10.49
N LEU A 489 -16.32 20.45 11.51
CA LEU A 489 -17.42 20.96 12.32
C LEU A 489 -17.96 22.26 11.73
N LYS A 490 -19.21 22.27 11.30
CA LYS A 490 -19.88 23.43 10.71
C LYS A 490 -20.59 24.29 11.78
N ILE A 491 -20.23 25.58 11.87
CA ILE A 491 -20.90 26.59 12.71
C ILE A 491 -21.66 27.59 11.81
N ARG A 492 -22.91 27.82 12.13
CA ARG A 492 -23.81 28.75 11.42
C ARG A 492 -24.05 29.99 12.25
N ILE A 493 -24.28 31.15 11.60
CA ILE A 493 -24.76 32.33 12.25
C ILE A 493 -26.29 32.29 12.35
N LEU A 494 -26.83 32.63 13.52
CA LEU A 494 -28.26 32.85 13.69
C LEU A 494 -28.65 34.07 12.86
N ARG A 495 -29.64 33.94 11.96
CA ARG A 495 -30.26 35.06 11.28
C ARG A 495 -30.98 35.92 12.35
N ARG A 496 -30.85 37.26 12.28
CA ARG A 496 -31.76 38.15 13.01
C ARG A 496 -33.16 37.91 12.43
N ARG A 497 -34.13 37.56 13.26
CA ARG A 497 -35.52 37.72 12.93
C ARG A 497 -35.81 39.21 12.87
#